data_431c3f8fe13433a8312a479d8dc6e683
#
_entry.id   431c3f8fe13433a8312a479d8dc6e683
#
_cell.length_a   1.000
_cell.length_b   1.000
_cell.length_c   1.000
_cell.angle_alpha   90.00
_cell.angle_beta   90.00
_cell.angle_gamma   90.00
#
_symmetry.space_group_name_H-M   'P 1'
#
loop_
_entity.id
_entity.type
_entity.pdbx_description
1 polymer ?
#
loop_
_entity_poly.entity_id
_entity_poly.type
_entity_poly.pdbx_seq_one_letter_code
_entity_poly.pdbx_strand_id
1 'polypeptide(L)'
;PYPYGRWWLGEDRGLKANHNYSKQVKELKDFFEISKANMFNENSMNLKSVAMKPVFEGQTTVYLYADDEKEIVDGITFLKGYGIDKIVIVGATESESQLNFIKENNIAVVVKQPYRFPQSTDSDPMETFEIAKKMLDQGILVSIDPTGTASARVSIRNLPFYAGSFSSYGIDKEIALSMITKNPSEILGIDENYGTLEVGKSATLFVSKGDALDIISNNIIHAFI
;
A
#
# COMPACT_ATOMS: atom_id res chain seq x y z
N PRO A 1 17.60 0.34 -4.95
CA PRO A 1 18.92 0.50 -4.35
C PRO A 1 18.90 1.62 -3.34
N TYR A 2 18.94 1.29 -2.06
CA TYR A 2 19.02 2.32 -1.03
C TYR A 2 20.49 2.57 -0.72
N PRO A 3 21.02 3.74 -1.03
CA PRO A 3 22.28 4.14 -0.46
C PRO A 3 21.98 4.53 1.00
N TYR A 4 22.17 3.62 1.94
CA TYR A 4 22.48 4.04 3.30
C TYR A 4 23.86 4.75 3.25
N GLY A 5 23.89 5.86 2.53
CA GLY A 5 25.00 6.78 2.52
C GLY A 5 24.94 7.64 3.77
N ARG A 6 26.08 7.97 4.29
CA ARG A 6 26.24 8.95 5.36
C ARG A 6 25.91 10.35 4.80
N TRP A 7 24.66 10.55 4.33
CA TRP A 7 24.17 11.81 3.77
C TRP A 7 24.49 13.01 4.67
N TRP A 8 24.54 12.79 6.00
CA TRP A 8 24.94 13.80 6.97
C TRP A 8 26.43 14.20 6.89
N LEU A 9 27.24 13.52 6.12
CA LEU A 9 28.66 13.87 5.87
C LEU A 9 28.85 14.63 4.57
N GLY A 10 27.79 15.00 3.86
CA GLY A 10 27.86 15.74 2.61
C GLY A 10 28.48 14.98 1.42
N GLU A 11 28.63 13.66 1.54
CA GLU A 11 29.10 12.83 0.41
C GLU A 11 27.92 12.55 -0.54
N ASP A 12 27.90 13.21 -1.67
CA ASP A 12 27.02 12.85 -2.78
C ASP A 12 27.51 11.53 -3.38
N ARG A 13 26.86 10.44 -2.99
CA ARG A 13 27.19 9.10 -3.48
C ARG A 13 26.31 8.65 -4.61
N GLY A 14 25.69 9.50 -5.36
CA GLY A 14 24.89 9.16 -6.53
C GLY A 14 24.20 7.76 -6.49
N LEU A 15 23.22 7.51 -7.28
CA LEU A 15 22.57 6.20 -7.43
C LEU A 15 23.60 5.16 -7.92
N LYS A 16 23.82 4.11 -7.13
CA LYS A 16 24.68 2.97 -7.53
C LYS A 16 23.81 1.78 -7.87
N ALA A 17 24.15 1.14 -8.98
CA ALA A 17 23.51 -0.12 -9.36
C ALA A 17 23.67 -1.17 -8.25
N ASN A 18 22.58 -1.85 -7.90
CA ASN A 18 22.64 -2.99 -6.99
C ASN A 18 23.25 -4.20 -7.71
N HIS A 19 24.51 -4.48 -7.46
CA HIS A 19 25.23 -5.61 -8.07
C HIS A 19 24.60 -6.98 -7.77
N ASN A 20 23.82 -7.08 -6.69
CA ASN A 20 23.13 -8.32 -6.30
C ASN A 20 21.72 -8.43 -6.88
N TYR A 21 21.22 -7.42 -7.60
CA TYR A 21 19.84 -7.39 -8.10
C TYR A 21 19.49 -8.65 -8.90
N SER A 22 20.27 -8.97 -9.91
CA SER A 22 20.01 -10.14 -10.77
C SER A 22 20.01 -11.46 -9.99
N LYS A 23 20.90 -11.58 -9.00
CA LYS A 23 20.94 -12.75 -8.12
C LYS A 23 19.70 -12.84 -7.24
N GLN A 24 19.30 -11.75 -6.62
CA GLN A 24 18.10 -11.69 -5.78
C GLN A 24 16.82 -11.99 -6.57
N VAL A 25 16.69 -11.42 -7.78
CA VAL A 25 15.57 -11.72 -8.68
C VAL A 25 15.55 -13.18 -9.08
N LYS A 26 16.72 -13.77 -9.39
CA LYS A 26 16.81 -15.19 -9.70
C LYS A 26 16.40 -16.06 -8.52
N GLU A 27 16.91 -15.79 -7.32
CA GLU A 27 16.55 -16.52 -6.10
C GLU A 27 15.03 -16.47 -5.84
N LEU A 28 14.42 -15.31 -6.05
CA LEU A 28 12.97 -15.13 -5.93
C LEU A 28 12.22 -15.99 -6.96
N LYS A 29 12.63 -15.94 -8.23
CA LYS A 29 12.05 -16.76 -9.31
C LYS A 29 12.16 -18.25 -9.00
N ASP A 30 13.36 -18.71 -8.69
CA ASP A 30 13.62 -20.11 -8.31
C ASP A 30 12.72 -20.56 -7.14
N PHE A 31 12.52 -19.70 -6.14
CA PHE A 31 11.63 -19.97 -5.02
C PHE A 31 10.16 -20.11 -5.45
N PHE A 32 9.66 -19.22 -6.31
CA PHE A 32 8.28 -19.29 -6.80
C PHE A 32 8.06 -20.52 -7.69
N GLU A 33 8.99 -20.84 -8.58
CA GLU A 33 8.93 -22.02 -9.45
C GLU A 33 8.93 -23.32 -8.63
N ILE A 34 9.86 -23.46 -7.69
CA ILE A 34 9.93 -24.63 -6.79
C ILE A 34 8.65 -24.74 -5.97
N SER A 35 8.14 -23.63 -5.46
CA SER A 35 6.92 -23.64 -4.64
C SER A 35 5.70 -24.03 -5.46
N LYS A 36 5.56 -23.51 -6.70
CA LYS A 36 4.47 -23.87 -7.61
C LYS A 36 4.52 -25.33 -8.04
N ALA A 37 5.73 -25.83 -8.32
CA ALA A 37 5.91 -27.26 -8.67
C ALA A 37 5.55 -28.21 -7.52
N ASN A 38 5.81 -27.78 -6.26
CA ASN A 38 5.55 -28.59 -5.08
C ASN A 38 4.15 -28.43 -4.48
N MET A 39 3.32 -27.51 -4.98
CA MET A 39 2.01 -27.24 -4.38
C MET A 39 1.05 -28.45 -4.42
N PHE A 40 1.24 -29.37 -5.36
CA PHE A 40 0.45 -30.60 -5.50
C PHE A 40 1.11 -31.83 -4.87
N ASN A 41 2.30 -31.68 -4.32
CA ASN A 41 3.02 -32.79 -3.68
C ASN A 41 2.73 -32.81 -2.17
N GLU A 42 1.73 -33.59 -1.79
CA GLU A 42 1.31 -33.73 -0.37
C GLU A 42 2.42 -34.27 0.55
N ASN A 43 3.41 -34.97 -0.03
CA ASN A 43 4.57 -35.49 0.69
C ASN A 43 5.77 -34.54 0.72
N SER A 44 5.59 -33.29 0.25
CA SER A 44 6.66 -32.30 0.27
C SER A 44 7.04 -31.94 1.71
N MET A 45 8.27 -32.26 2.10
CA MET A 45 8.84 -31.82 3.39
C MET A 45 9.26 -30.35 3.38
N ASN A 46 9.10 -29.63 2.27
CA ASN A 46 9.46 -28.22 2.16
C ASN A 46 8.33 -27.33 2.66
N LEU A 47 8.33 -27.03 3.96
CA LEU A 47 7.32 -26.19 4.62
C LEU A 47 7.16 -24.79 3.97
N LYS A 48 8.23 -24.24 3.39
CA LYS A 48 8.16 -22.93 2.70
C LYS A 48 7.33 -23.04 1.43
N SER A 49 7.50 -24.08 0.65
CA SER A 49 6.70 -24.33 -0.56
C SER A 49 5.23 -24.60 -0.22
N VAL A 50 4.97 -25.38 0.83
CA VAL A 50 3.61 -25.66 1.31
C VAL A 50 2.92 -24.37 1.76
N ALA A 51 3.62 -23.48 2.43
CA ALA A 51 3.08 -22.17 2.87
C ALA A 51 2.70 -21.24 1.69
N MET A 52 3.27 -21.45 0.51
CA MET A 52 2.93 -20.67 -0.70
C MET A 52 1.65 -21.16 -1.40
N LYS A 53 1.14 -22.35 -1.08
CA LYS A 53 -0.06 -22.92 -1.73
C LYS A 53 -1.27 -21.97 -1.68
N PRO A 54 -1.66 -21.37 -0.53
CA PRO A 54 -2.79 -20.45 -0.48
C PRO A 54 -2.62 -19.21 -1.37
N VAL A 55 -1.38 -18.78 -1.64
CA VAL A 55 -1.07 -17.66 -2.55
C VAL A 55 -1.42 -18.03 -3.99
N PHE A 56 -0.97 -19.19 -4.46
CA PHE A 56 -1.27 -19.65 -5.81
C PHE A 56 -2.75 -20.04 -6.01
N GLU A 57 -3.44 -20.44 -4.95
CA GLU A 57 -4.88 -20.74 -4.96
C GLU A 57 -5.76 -19.46 -4.79
N GLY A 58 -5.16 -18.28 -4.71
CA GLY A 58 -5.88 -17.02 -4.57
C GLY A 58 -6.58 -16.84 -3.21
N GLN A 59 -6.20 -17.62 -2.19
CA GLN A 59 -6.74 -17.51 -0.83
C GLN A 59 -6.04 -16.41 -0.01
N THR A 60 -4.79 -16.08 -0.38
CA THR A 60 -3.96 -15.09 0.31
C THR A 60 -3.63 -13.91 -0.61
N THR A 61 -3.77 -12.69 -0.10
CA THR A 61 -3.39 -11.47 -0.80
C THR A 61 -1.89 -11.25 -0.71
N VAL A 62 -1.26 -10.90 -1.83
CA VAL A 62 0.16 -10.52 -1.89
C VAL A 62 0.27 -9.00 -1.84
N TYR A 63 0.99 -8.49 -0.85
CA TYR A 63 1.30 -7.07 -0.73
C TYR A 63 2.66 -6.79 -1.36
N LEU A 64 2.63 -6.09 -2.49
CA LEU A 64 3.80 -5.68 -3.27
C LEU A 64 4.25 -4.29 -2.83
N TYR A 65 5.39 -4.19 -2.16
CA TYR A 65 6.01 -2.89 -1.87
C TYR A 65 6.76 -2.41 -3.10
N ALA A 66 6.23 -1.38 -3.75
CA ALA A 66 6.77 -0.79 -4.96
C ALA A 66 6.45 0.71 -5.00
N ASP A 67 7.44 1.53 -5.27
CA ASP A 67 7.30 2.99 -5.34
C ASP A 67 7.48 3.54 -6.74
N ASP A 68 8.44 3.05 -7.52
CA ASP A 68 8.72 3.53 -8.86
C ASP A 68 8.00 2.72 -9.95
N GLU A 69 7.86 3.32 -11.12
CA GLU A 69 7.16 2.73 -12.28
C GLU A 69 7.66 1.34 -12.63
N LYS A 70 8.98 1.15 -12.64
CA LYS A 70 9.59 -0.12 -13.02
C LYS A 70 9.31 -1.20 -11.99
N GLU A 71 9.40 -0.89 -10.70
CA GLU A 71 9.09 -1.82 -9.63
C GLU A 71 7.63 -2.28 -9.70
N ILE A 72 6.72 -1.33 -9.98
CA ILE A 72 5.29 -1.59 -10.12
C ILE A 72 5.03 -2.53 -11.30
N VAL A 73 5.52 -2.21 -12.49
CA VAL A 73 5.28 -2.99 -13.70
C VAL A 73 5.93 -4.37 -13.60
N ASP A 74 7.20 -4.43 -13.20
CA ASP A 74 7.94 -5.69 -13.06
C ASP A 74 7.30 -6.60 -12.01
N GLY A 75 6.91 -6.03 -10.84
CA GLY A 75 6.30 -6.77 -9.75
C GLY A 75 4.92 -7.34 -10.10
N ILE A 76 4.05 -6.52 -10.70
CA ILE A 76 2.72 -6.97 -11.15
C ILE A 76 2.88 -8.05 -12.22
N THR A 77 3.71 -7.80 -13.24
CA THR A 77 3.94 -8.76 -14.34
C THR A 77 4.48 -10.08 -13.82
N PHE A 78 5.42 -10.02 -12.87
CA PHE A 78 5.97 -11.21 -12.23
C PHE A 78 4.87 -12.02 -11.51
N LEU A 79 4.08 -11.40 -10.65
CA LEU A 79 3.03 -12.08 -9.88
C LEU A 79 1.94 -12.65 -10.79
N LYS A 80 1.47 -11.86 -11.76
CA LYS A 80 0.48 -12.31 -12.76
C LYS A 80 1.00 -13.48 -13.60
N GLY A 81 2.29 -13.49 -13.94
CA GLY A 81 2.93 -14.61 -14.64
C GLY A 81 2.85 -15.94 -13.88
N TYR A 82 2.73 -15.92 -12.56
CA TYR A 82 2.48 -17.10 -11.74
C TYR A 82 0.99 -17.41 -11.51
N GLY A 83 0.07 -16.58 -12.04
CA GLY A 83 -1.38 -16.72 -11.85
C GLY A 83 -1.87 -16.17 -10.53
N ILE A 84 -1.13 -15.22 -9.93
CA ILE A 84 -1.52 -14.57 -8.69
C ILE A 84 -2.30 -13.31 -9.03
N ASP A 85 -3.60 -13.29 -8.68
CA ASP A 85 -4.51 -12.20 -8.99
C ASP A 85 -4.81 -11.29 -7.81
N LYS A 86 -4.74 -11.80 -6.59
CA LYS A 86 -4.95 -10.99 -5.39
C LYS A 86 -3.67 -10.23 -5.02
N ILE A 87 -3.49 -9.07 -5.63
CA ILE A 87 -2.33 -8.20 -5.44
C ILE A 87 -2.80 -6.85 -4.89
N VAL A 88 -2.06 -6.32 -3.93
CA VAL A 88 -2.20 -4.97 -3.41
C VAL A 88 -0.83 -4.30 -3.48
N ILE A 89 -0.74 -3.09 -4.02
CA ILE A 89 0.49 -2.32 -4.00
C ILE A 89 0.54 -1.48 -2.72
N VAL A 90 1.70 -1.45 -2.07
CA VAL A 90 1.98 -0.56 -0.94
C VAL A 90 3.06 0.42 -1.38
N GLY A 91 2.72 1.70 -1.41
CA GLY A 91 3.61 2.76 -1.88
C GLY A 91 3.06 3.48 -3.10
N ALA A 92 3.44 3.04 -4.29
CA ALA A 92 3.03 3.59 -5.59
C ALA A 92 3.22 5.10 -5.72
N THR A 93 4.34 5.61 -5.19
CA THR A 93 4.58 7.06 -5.11
C THR A 93 4.85 7.70 -6.46
N GLU A 94 5.48 6.99 -7.39
CA GLU A 94 5.77 7.42 -8.77
C GLU A 94 4.97 6.59 -9.78
N SER A 95 3.65 6.48 -9.55
CA SER A 95 2.80 5.59 -10.35
C SER A 95 1.93 6.31 -11.38
N GLU A 96 2.01 7.62 -11.51
CA GLU A 96 1.07 8.40 -12.33
C GLU A 96 0.95 7.89 -13.76
N SER A 97 2.07 7.55 -14.40
CA SER A 97 2.10 7.00 -15.76
C SER A 97 1.54 5.56 -15.83
N GLN A 98 1.45 4.86 -14.69
CA GLN A 98 1.04 3.45 -14.59
C GLN A 98 -0.39 3.26 -14.05
N LEU A 99 -1.16 4.33 -13.82
CA LEU A 99 -2.51 4.23 -13.23
C LEU A 99 -3.44 3.36 -14.07
N ASN A 100 -3.41 3.47 -15.40
CA ASN A 100 -4.18 2.62 -16.29
C ASN A 100 -3.80 1.14 -16.12
N PHE A 101 -2.51 0.83 -16.07
CA PHE A 101 -2.02 -0.53 -15.91
C PHE A 101 -2.44 -1.12 -14.55
N ILE A 102 -2.36 -0.35 -13.47
CA ILE A 102 -2.84 -0.73 -12.13
C ILE A 102 -4.35 -1.03 -12.18
N LYS A 103 -5.13 -0.13 -12.80
CA LYS A 103 -6.58 -0.27 -12.95
C LYS A 103 -6.97 -1.50 -13.77
N GLU A 104 -6.37 -1.70 -14.94
CA GLU A 104 -6.65 -2.84 -15.83
C GLU A 104 -6.37 -4.19 -15.15
N ASN A 105 -5.39 -4.22 -14.24
CA ASN A 105 -5.08 -5.41 -13.45
C ASN A 105 -5.94 -5.54 -12.17
N ASN A 106 -6.88 -4.63 -11.93
CA ASN A 106 -7.77 -4.60 -10.76
C ASN A 106 -7.00 -4.65 -9.42
N ILE A 107 -5.96 -3.82 -9.30
CA ILE A 107 -5.07 -3.79 -8.14
C ILE A 107 -5.44 -2.62 -7.25
N ALA A 108 -5.63 -2.89 -5.96
CA ALA A 108 -5.80 -1.87 -4.94
C ALA A 108 -4.45 -1.30 -4.52
N VAL A 109 -4.47 -0.06 -4.05
CA VAL A 109 -3.24 0.65 -3.64
C VAL A 109 -3.37 1.17 -2.22
N VAL A 110 -2.35 0.90 -1.41
CA VAL A 110 -2.17 1.49 -0.09
C VAL A 110 -1.10 2.57 -0.22
N VAL A 111 -1.55 3.83 -0.40
CA VAL A 111 -0.65 4.97 -0.61
C VAL A 111 0.03 5.39 0.68
N LYS A 112 1.26 5.83 0.60
CA LYS A 112 1.95 6.43 1.74
C LYS A 112 1.29 7.75 2.15
N GLN A 113 1.41 8.08 3.44
CA GLN A 113 0.96 9.36 3.99
C GLN A 113 1.56 10.54 3.20
N PRO A 114 0.85 11.71 3.07
CA PRO A 114 1.24 12.79 2.15
C PRO A 114 2.46 13.59 2.60
N TYR A 115 2.77 13.63 3.91
CA TYR A 115 3.86 14.44 4.47
C TYR A 115 5.22 13.75 4.31
N ARG A 116 5.66 13.65 3.07
CA ARG A 116 6.95 13.11 2.66
C ARG A 116 7.56 14.01 1.59
N PHE A 117 8.86 13.99 1.46
CA PHE A 117 9.52 14.67 0.35
C PHE A 117 9.32 13.87 -0.96
N PRO A 118 9.22 14.56 -2.10
CA PRO A 118 9.32 13.93 -3.41
C PRO A 118 10.63 13.13 -3.51
N GLN A 119 10.64 12.10 -4.33
CA GLN A 119 11.83 11.23 -4.49
C GLN A 119 12.92 11.88 -5.35
N SER A 120 12.51 12.74 -6.27
CA SER A 120 13.41 13.46 -7.18
C SER A 120 13.35 14.96 -6.94
N THR A 121 14.45 15.65 -7.25
CA THR A 121 14.51 17.12 -7.24
C THR A 121 13.64 17.76 -8.33
N ASP A 122 13.29 16.98 -9.35
CA ASP A 122 12.48 17.43 -10.49
C ASP A 122 10.99 17.07 -10.31
N SER A 123 10.62 16.33 -9.26
CA SER A 123 9.23 15.99 -8.96
C SER A 123 8.45 17.20 -8.46
N ASP A 124 7.16 17.26 -8.79
CA ASP A 124 6.25 18.27 -8.26
C ASP A 124 6.15 18.11 -6.73
N PRO A 125 6.40 19.16 -5.93
CA PRO A 125 6.22 19.12 -4.48
C PRO A 125 4.82 18.71 -4.04
N MET A 126 3.79 18.94 -4.88
CA MET A 126 2.40 18.60 -4.57
C MET A 126 2.04 17.16 -4.96
N GLU A 127 2.86 16.48 -5.74
CA GLU A 127 2.62 15.10 -6.20
C GLU A 127 2.21 14.17 -5.06
N THR A 128 2.87 14.27 -3.91
CA THR A 128 2.59 13.42 -2.74
C THR A 128 1.18 13.60 -2.17
N PHE A 129 0.55 14.75 -2.41
CA PHE A 129 -0.82 15.06 -1.98
C PHE A 129 -1.85 14.74 -3.06
N GLU A 130 -1.46 14.79 -4.34
CA GLU A 130 -2.37 14.66 -5.48
C GLU A 130 -2.51 13.23 -5.99
N ILE A 131 -1.49 12.38 -5.79
CA ILE A 131 -1.46 11.04 -6.38
C ILE A 131 -2.66 10.19 -5.96
N ALA A 132 -3.10 10.28 -4.71
CA ALA A 132 -4.27 9.54 -4.23
C ALA A 132 -5.55 9.96 -4.97
N LYS A 133 -5.71 11.27 -5.26
CA LYS A 133 -6.85 11.76 -6.04
C LYS A 133 -6.81 11.22 -7.46
N LYS A 134 -5.65 11.26 -8.13
CA LYS A 134 -5.48 10.72 -9.49
C LYS A 134 -5.84 9.24 -9.56
N MET A 135 -5.47 8.45 -8.56
CA MET A 135 -5.85 7.03 -8.44
C MET A 135 -7.36 6.85 -8.28
N LEU A 136 -7.98 7.60 -7.38
CA LEU A 136 -9.43 7.55 -7.14
C LEU A 136 -10.23 7.97 -8.38
N ASP A 137 -9.80 9.00 -9.09
CA ASP A 137 -10.43 9.46 -10.33
C ASP A 137 -10.39 8.38 -11.44
N GLN A 138 -9.38 7.50 -11.43
CA GLN A 138 -9.32 6.32 -12.28
C GLN A 138 -10.17 5.14 -11.76
N GLY A 139 -10.77 5.27 -10.57
CA GLY A 139 -11.56 4.23 -9.92
C GLY A 139 -10.70 3.10 -9.34
N ILE A 140 -9.45 3.38 -8.95
CA ILE A 140 -8.61 2.48 -8.18
C ILE A 140 -9.04 2.52 -6.71
N LEU A 141 -9.12 1.37 -6.06
CA LEU A 141 -9.38 1.28 -4.62
C LEU A 141 -8.14 1.72 -3.85
N VAL A 142 -8.26 2.81 -3.08
CA VAL A 142 -7.13 3.43 -2.37
C VAL A 142 -7.35 3.41 -0.86
N SER A 143 -6.32 3.02 -0.12
CA SER A 143 -6.21 3.17 1.34
C SER A 143 -4.92 3.91 1.70
N ILE A 144 -4.74 4.29 2.97
CA ILE A 144 -3.59 5.07 3.44
C ILE A 144 -2.70 4.22 4.33
N ASP A 145 -1.39 4.17 3.99
CA ASP A 145 -0.35 3.69 4.88
C ASP A 145 0.17 4.84 5.75
N PRO A 146 -0.07 4.82 7.08
CA PRO A 146 0.44 5.84 7.98
C PRO A 146 1.93 5.70 8.26
N THR A 147 2.57 4.60 7.81
CA THR A 147 3.87 4.19 8.33
C THR A 147 5.08 4.84 7.65
N GLY A 148 5.14 5.21 6.52
CA GLY A 148 6.19 5.85 5.67
C GLY A 148 7.54 6.32 6.26
N THR A 149 7.77 6.26 7.58
CA THR A 149 9.01 6.71 8.24
C THR A 149 9.40 5.81 9.43
N ALA A 150 10.67 5.90 9.88
CA ALA A 150 11.15 5.17 11.06
C ALA A 150 10.37 5.50 12.35
N SER A 151 9.76 6.67 12.43
CA SER A 151 8.89 7.11 13.53
C SER A 151 7.40 6.80 13.31
N ALA A 152 7.08 6.02 12.31
CA ALA A 152 5.72 5.71 11.88
C ALA A 152 4.80 5.19 12.98
N ARG A 153 5.33 4.37 13.90
CA ARG A 153 4.55 3.84 15.03
C ARG A 153 3.99 4.95 15.94
N VAL A 154 4.68 6.09 16.02
CA VAL A 154 4.24 7.25 16.80
C VAL A 154 3.18 8.05 16.04
N SER A 155 3.23 8.01 14.70
CA SER A 155 2.40 8.82 13.81
C SER A 155 1.07 8.16 13.43
N ILE A 156 0.86 6.87 13.76
CA ILE A 156 -0.35 6.12 13.36
C ILE A 156 -1.65 6.78 13.87
N ARG A 157 -1.58 7.43 15.03
CA ARG A 157 -2.71 8.21 15.59
C ARG A 157 -3.15 9.38 14.70
N ASN A 158 -2.29 9.80 13.77
CA ASN A 158 -2.56 10.91 12.85
C ASN A 158 -3.27 10.45 11.57
N LEU A 159 -3.60 9.16 11.44
CA LEU A 159 -4.23 8.60 10.25
C LEU A 159 -5.47 9.39 9.77
N PRO A 160 -6.41 9.82 10.65
CA PRO A 160 -7.54 10.66 10.22
C PRO A 160 -7.09 11.98 9.61
N PHE A 161 -6.03 12.58 10.11
CA PHE A 161 -5.52 13.88 9.64
C PHE A 161 -4.76 13.75 8.31
N TYR A 162 -4.19 12.58 8.01
CA TYR A 162 -3.66 12.29 6.67
C TYR A 162 -4.79 12.21 5.64
N ALA A 163 -5.91 11.58 5.98
CA ALA A 163 -7.10 11.58 5.13
C ALA A 163 -7.64 13.01 4.94
N GLY A 164 -7.69 13.82 6.00
CA GLY A 164 -8.04 15.24 5.93
C GLY A 164 -7.11 16.06 5.04
N SER A 165 -5.82 15.75 5.05
CA SER A 165 -4.85 16.39 4.16
C SER A 165 -5.14 16.06 2.70
N PHE A 166 -5.39 14.82 2.36
CA PHE A 166 -5.81 14.43 1.00
C PHE A 166 -7.12 15.10 0.60
N SER A 167 -8.09 15.26 1.52
CA SER A 167 -9.31 16.01 1.26
C SER A 167 -9.05 17.48 0.92
N SER A 168 -8.07 18.11 1.53
CA SER A 168 -7.67 19.49 1.22
C SER A 168 -7.09 19.64 -0.19
N TYR A 169 -6.68 18.55 -0.83
CA TYR A 169 -6.21 18.49 -2.21
C TYR A 169 -7.24 17.91 -3.19
N GLY A 170 -8.52 18.07 -2.87
CA GLY A 170 -9.63 17.86 -3.81
C GLY A 170 -10.27 16.47 -3.76
N ILE A 171 -9.98 15.66 -2.74
CA ILE A 171 -10.75 14.44 -2.46
C ILE A 171 -11.96 14.83 -1.59
N ASP A 172 -13.15 14.35 -1.94
CA ASP A 172 -14.34 14.50 -1.11
C ASP A 172 -14.12 13.93 0.29
N LYS A 173 -14.68 14.55 1.34
CA LYS A 173 -14.45 14.16 2.74
C LYS A 173 -14.93 12.74 3.05
N GLU A 174 -16.07 12.34 2.51
CA GLU A 174 -16.58 10.97 2.72
C GLU A 174 -15.70 9.94 2.01
N ILE A 175 -15.18 10.30 0.83
CA ILE A 175 -14.20 9.46 0.11
C ILE A 175 -12.88 9.39 0.91
N ALA A 176 -12.39 10.53 1.43
CA ALA A 176 -11.19 10.56 2.26
C ALA A 176 -11.36 9.72 3.55
N LEU A 177 -12.55 9.78 4.18
CA LEU A 177 -12.90 8.94 5.32
C LEU A 177 -12.91 7.45 4.92
N SER A 178 -13.44 7.12 3.75
CA SER A 178 -13.45 5.73 3.27
C SER A 178 -12.05 5.15 3.07
N MET A 179 -11.06 5.97 2.73
CA MET A 179 -9.66 5.55 2.56
C MET A 179 -9.03 5.03 3.87
N ILE A 180 -9.62 5.33 5.03
CA ILE A 180 -9.13 4.88 6.34
C ILE A 180 -10.14 3.98 7.08
N THR A 181 -11.29 3.69 6.48
CA THR A 181 -12.36 2.87 7.08
C THR A 181 -12.79 1.74 6.14
N LYS A 182 -13.66 2.05 5.19
CA LYS A 182 -14.23 1.08 4.25
C LYS A 182 -13.16 0.44 3.36
N ASN A 183 -12.34 1.25 2.70
CA ASN A 183 -11.38 0.74 1.71
C ASN A 183 -10.33 -0.21 2.33
N PRO A 184 -9.70 0.09 3.50
CA PRO A 184 -8.81 -0.88 4.13
C PRO A 184 -9.54 -2.15 4.57
N SER A 185 -10.81 -2.09 4.96
CA SER A 185 -11.56 -3.30 5.31
C SER A 185 -11.80 -4.21 4.10
N GLU A 186 -12.10 -3.64 2.92
CA GLU A 186 -12.21 -4.37 1.66
C GLU A 186 -10.85 -4.97 1.23
N ILE A 187 -9.77 -4.20 1.31
CA ILE A 187 -8.41 -4.65 0.98
C ILE A 187 -7.97 -5.82 1.86
N LEU A 188 -8.34 -5.79 3.14
CA LEU A 188 -8.00 -6.82 4.12
C LEU A 188 -8.98 -8.01 4.10
N GLY A 189 -10.12 -7.90 3.41
CA GLY A 189 -11.16 -8.92 3.38
C GLY A 189 -11.90 -9.09 4.72
N ILE A 190 -12.08 -8.00 5.46
CA ILE A 190 -12.79 -7.97 6.75
C ILE A 190 -14.03 -7.06 6.70
N ASP A 191 -14.43 -6.66 5.53
CA ASP A 191 -15.54 -5.73 5.27
C ASP A 191 -16.91 -6.27 5.65
N GLU A 192 -17.06 -7.57 5.82
CA GLU A 192 -18.29 -8.17 6.39
C GLU A 192 -18.55 -7.68 7.83
N ASN A 193 -17.48 -7.40 8.59
CA ASN A 193 -17.59 -7.06 10.02
C ASN A 193 -17.17 -5.62 10.34
N TYR A 194 -16.38 -4.95 9.48
CA TYR A 194 -15.76 -3.66 9.77
C TYR A 194 -15.88 -2.70 8.59
N GLY A 195 -15.48 -1.46 8.80
CA GLY A 195 -15.27 -0.44 7.78
C GLY A 195 -16.46 0.49 7.52
N THR A 196 -17.67 0.08 7.82
CA THR A 196 -18.89 0.88 7.65
C THR A 196 -19.79 0.80 8.88
N LEU A 197 -20.69 1.77 9.04
CA LEU A 197 -21.71 1.79 10.10
C LEU A 197 -23.00 1.15 9.58
N GLU A 198 -23.10 -0.16 9.73
CA GLU A 198 -24.24 -0.97 9.27
C GLU A 198 -24.72 -1.91 10.38
N VAL A 199 -26.02 -2.22 10.35
CA VAL A 199 -26.60 -3.19 11.32
C VAL A 199 -25.97 -4.57 11.09
N GLY A 200 -25.46 -5.15 12.16
CA GLY A 200 -24.81 -6.46 12.15
C GLY A 200 -23.29 -6.41 12.10
N LYS A 201 -22.69 -5.25 11.81
CA LYS A 201 -21.24 -5.08 11.89
C LYS A 201 -20.77 -4.73 13.31
N SER A 202 -19.50 -4.89 13.55
CA SER A 202 -18.85 -4.54 14.82
C SER A 202 -18.99 -3.05 15.13
N ALA A 203 -19.34 -2.72 16.37
CA ALA A 203 -19.39 -1.35 16.86
C ALA A 203 -18.00 -0.76 17.16
N THR A 204 -16.99 -1.12 16.39
CA THR A 204 -15.65 -0.52 16.48
C THR A 204 -15.68 0.86 15.85
N LEU A 205 -15.99 1.87 16.66
CA LEU A 205 -16.23 3.24 16.20
C LEU A 205 -15.88 4.27 17.29
N PHE A 206 -15.76 5.51 16.90
CA PHE A 206 -15.70 6.63 17.84
C PHE A 206 -16.69 7.74 17.46
N VAL A 207 -17.02 8.56 18.43
CA VAL A 207 -17.86 9.76 18.27
C VAL A 207 -17.00 10.97 18.57
N SER A 208 -16.95 11.89 17.62
CA SER A 208 -16.21 13.16 17.75
C SER A 208 -17.16 14.35 17.70
N LYS A 209 -16.87 15.39 18.50
CA LYS A 209 -17.37 16.74 18.22
C LYS A 209 -16.49 17.35 17.16
N GLY A 210 -17.08 17.99 16.15
CA GLY A 210 -16.35 18.53 15.02
C GLY A 210 -15.98 17.48 13.98
N ASP A 211 -15.11 17.87 13.06
CA ASP A 211 -14.71 17.04 11.94
C ASP A 211 -13.61 16.04 12.38
N ALA A 212 -13.86 14.76 12.22
CA ALA A 212 -12.90 13.72 12.56
C ALA A 212 -11.59 13.80 11.77
N LEU A 213 -11.62 14.38 10.58
CA LEU A 213 -10.47 14.53 9.69
C LEU A 213 -9.68 15.82 9.91
N ASP A 214 -10.20 16.74 10.72
CA ASP A 214 -9.57 18.03 11.00
C ASP A 214 -8.88 18.01 12.37
N ILE A 215 -7.56 18.18 12.36
CA ILE A 215 -6.71 18.17 13.57
C ILE A 215 -7.10 19.23 14.61
N ILE A 216 -7.75 20.34 14.18
CA ILE A 216 -8.10 21.45 15.05
C ILE A 216 -9.43 21.20 15.75
N SER A 217 -10.43 20.71 15.01
CA SER A 217 -11.80 20.54 15.51
C SER A 217 -12.13 19.15 16.00
N ASN A 218 -11.30 18.14 15.69
CA ASN A 218 -11.52 16.76 16.15
C ASN A 218 -11.39 16.68 17.68
N ASN A 219 -12.50 16.28 18.33
CA ASN A 219 -12.55 16.06 19.75
C ASN A 219 -13.34 14.79 20.06
N ILE A 220 -12.62 13.69 20.25
CA ILE A 220 -13.22 12.37 20.53
C ILE A 220 -13.86 12.38 21.92
N ILE A 221 -15.16 12.09 21.99
CA ILE A 221 -15.93 12.05 23.23
C ILE A 221 -16.26 10.61 23.67
N HIS A 222 -16.40 9.69 22.73
CA HIS A 222 -16.62 8.26 23.00
C HIS A 222 -15.88 7.40 21.99
N ALA A 223 -15.38 6.25 22.42
CA ALA A 223 -14.83 5.21 21.56
C ALA A 223 -15.37 3.85 22.02
N PHE A 224 -15.67 2.99 21.05
CA PHE A 224 -16.19 1.65 21.25
C PHE A 224 -15.32 0.65 20.49
N ILE A 225 -15.06 -0.52 21.10
CA ILE A 225 -14.28 -1.63 20.53
C ILE A 225 -15.00 -2.95 20.81
#